data_4f4b96afd46d2af53eefea5e85a5cd0d
#
_entry.id   4f4b96afd46d2af53eefea5e85a5cd0d
#
_cell.length_a   1.000
_cell.length_b   1.000
_cell.length_c   1.000
_cell.angle_alpha   90.00
_cell.angle_beta   90.00
_cell.angle_gamma   90.00
#
_symmetry.space_group_name_H-M   'P 1'
#
loop_
_entity.id
_entity.type
_entity.pdbx_description
1 polymer ?
#
loop_
_entity_poly.entity_id
_entity_poly.type
_entity_poly.pdbx_seq_one_letter_code
_entity_poly.pdbx_strand_id
1 'polypeptide(L)'
;MTKKMLFIIAAAVLLLVFLVGTLAYKNEKIDQSAQLAERNRAHLVRMHSPTLGKADAPVVIVEFLDPACETCRQFYPLIKKMLAENPDRIGLVLRYAPFHKGSDKVVAVLEAARRQGKFWPALEALLAAQADWAPHHAPQVDLIWKHLEGLGLNMEQMAIDLTAPEIANLIAQDLADARALNVTKTPEFFVNGKPLPSFGYEPLKKLVDDALIAAKRR
;
A
#
# COMPACT_ATOMS: atom_id res chain seq x y z
N MET A 1 -32.63 -22.18 -48.29
CA MET A 1 -31.74 -22.33 -47.12
C MET A 1 -32.13 -23.58 -46.35
N THR A 2 -31.19 -24.49 -46.12
CA THR A 2 -31.49 -25.71 -45.38
C THR A 2 -31.60 -25.40 -43.90
N LYS A 3 -32.43 -26.11 -43.12
CA LYS A 3 -32.58 -25.91 -41.68
C LYS A 3 -31.22 -25.93 -40.94
N LYS A 4 -30.26 -26.75 -41.41
CA LYS A 4 -28.88 -26.80 -40.90
C LYS A 4 -28.13 -25.46 -41.07
N MET A 5 -28.29 -24.82 -42.21
CA MET A 5 -27.64 -23.50 -42.49
C MET A 5 -28.19 -22.39 -41.61
N LEU A 6 -29.50 -22.42 -41.33
CA LEU A 6 -30.16 -21.48 -40.43
C LEU A 6 -29.63 -21.64 -38.97
N PHE A 7 -29.47 -22.86 -38.51
CA PHE A 7 -28.88 -23.13 -37.19
C PHE A 7 -27.43 -22.67 -37.08
N ILE A 8 -26.60 -22.86 -38.11
CA ILE A 8 -25.21 -22.41 -38.13
C ILE A 8 -25.15 -20.88 -38.07
N ILE A 9 -25.97 -20.17 -38.83
CA ILE A 9 -26.07 -18.72 -38.87
C ILE A 9 -26.51 -18.21 -37.49
N ALA A 10 -27.53 -18.79 -36.88
CA ALA A 10 -28.02 -18.40 -35.57
C ALA A 10 -26.95 -18.61 -34.48
N ALA A 11 -26.25 -19.75 -34.51
CA ALA A 11 -25.13 -20.01 -33.58
C ALA A 11 -23.98 -19.01 -33.75
N ALA A 12 -23.64 -18.68 -35.00
CA ALA A 12 -22.57 -17.70 -35.28
C ALA A 12 -22.95 -16.27 -34.79
N VAL A 13 -24.22 -15.86 -34.97
CA VAL A 13 -24.74 -14.59 -34.47
C VAL A 13 -24.70 -14.54 -32.94
N LEU A 14 -25.14 -15.61 -32.26
CA LEU A 14 -25.10 -15.70 -30.80
C LEU A 14 -23.65 -15.63 -30.27
N LEU A 15 -22.73 -16.33 -30.92
CA LEU A 15 -21.31 -16.26 -30.57
C LEU A 15 -20.74 -14.85 -30.74
N LEU A 16 -21.08 -14.18 -31.82
CA LEU A 16 -20.66 -12.81 -32.09
C LEU A 16 -21.21 -11.84 -31.04
N VAL A 17 -22.49 -11.94 -30.71
CA VAL A 17 -23.12 -11.13 -29.65
C VAL A 17 -22.46 -11.39 -28.30
N PHE A 18 -22.17 -12.64 -27.97
CA PHE A 18 -21.45 -12.99 -26.74
C PHE A 18 -20.04 -12.40 -26.71
N LEU A 19 -19.29 -12.50 -27.81
CA LEU A 19 -17.95 -11.94 -27.91
C LEU A 19 -17.95 -10.40 -27.79
N VAL A 20 -18.85 -9.73 -28.50
CA VAL A 20 -19.01 -8.28 -28.42
C VAL A 20 -19.43 -7.86 -27.00
N GLY A 21 -20.40 -8.56 -26.41
CA GLY A 21 -20.83 -8.30 -25.03
C GLY A 21 -19.72 -8.47 -24.00
N THR A 22 -18.90 -9.53 -24.13
CA THR A 22 -17.76 -9.76 -23.23
C THR A 22 -16.67 -8.69 -23.40
N LEU A 23 -16.40 -8.27 -24.63
CA LEU A 23 -15.43 -7.19 -24.89
C LEU A 23 -15.93 -5.84 -24.35
N ALA A 24 -17.18 -5.50 -24.57
CA ALA A 24 -17.80 -4.28 -24.04
C ALA A 24 -17.76 -4.25 -22.51
N TYR A 25 -18.17 -5.36 -21.85
CA TYR A 25 -18.11 -5.49 -20.39
C TYR A 25 -16.68 -5.35 -19.85
N LYS A 26 -15.70 -5.98 -20.53
CA LYS A 26 -14.30 -5.88 -20.15
C LYS A 26 -13.77 -4.46 -20.27
N ASN A 27 -14.10 -3.74 -21.34
CA ASN A 27 -13.70 -2.35 -21.54
C ASN A 27 -14.31 -1.44 -20.48
N GLU A 28 -15.61 -1.59 -20.20
CA GLU A 28 -16.29 -0.82 -19.15
C GLU A 28 -15.63 -1.03 -17.77
N LYS A 29 -15.27 -2.26 -17.41
CA LYS A 29 -14.53 -2.58 -16.18
C LYS A 29 -13.15 -1.93 -16.13
N ILE A 30 -12.44 -1.87 -17.26
CA ILE A 30 -11.15 -1.20 -17.37
C ILE A 30 -11.30 0.30 -17.13
N ASP A 31 -12.29 0.93 -17.76
CA ASP A 31 -12.56 2.37 -17.66
C ASP A 31 -12.98 2.75 -16.23
N GLN A 32 -13.86 1.99 -15.60
CA GLN A 32 -14.26 2.17 -14.20
C GLN A 32 -13.05 2.06 -13.25
N SER A 33 -12.18 1.07 -13.48
CA SER A 33 -10.96 0.88 -12.70
C SER A 33 -9.96 2.04 -12.88
N ALA A 34 -9.84 2.58 -14.10
CA ALA A 34 -8.97 3.72 -14.38
C ALA A 34 -9.50 5.01 -13.72
N GLN A 35 -10.81 5.26 -13.80
CA GLN A 35 -11.44 6.40 -13.14
C GLN A 35 -11.33 6.31 -11.60
N LEU A 36 -11.47 5.12 -11.03
CA LEU A 36 -11.28 4.91 -9.60
C LEU A 36 -9.83 5.20 -9.19
N ALA A 37 -8.86 4.70 -9.95
CA ALA A 37 -7.45 4.94 -9.71
C ALA A 37 -7.11 6.44 -9.74
N GLU A 38 -7.67 7.19 -10.68
CA GLU A 38 -7.43 8.64 -10.77
C GLU A 38 -8.08 9.39 -9.60
N ARG A 39 -9.31 9.05 -9.22
CA ARG A 39 -9.96 9.64 -8.04
C ARG A 39 -9.19 9.37 -6.74
N ASN A 40 -8.64 8.18 -6.61
CA ASN A 40 -7.88 7.79 -5.42
C ASN A 40 -6.52 8.50 -5.34
N ARG A 41 -5.95 8.88 -6.46
CA ARG A 41 -4.57 9.38 -6.58
C ARG A 41 -4.23 10.50 -5.61
N ALA A 42 -5.14 11.47 -5.44
CA ALA A 42 -4.94 12.61 -4.54
C ALA A 42 -4.83 12.21 -3.06
N HIS A 43 -5.38 11.04 -2.67
CA HIS A 43 -5.37 10.53 -1.29
C HIS A 43 -4.30 9.46 -1.06
N LEU A 44 -3.71 8.90 -2.11
CA LEU A 44 -2.76 7.80 -2.01
C LEU A 44 -1.32 8.25 -1.79
N VAL A 45 -0.90 9.35 -2.40
CA VAL A 45 0.48 9.83 -2.33
C VAL A 45 0.49 11.26 -1.81
N ARG A 46 1.25 11.50 -0.75
CA ARG A 46 1.50 12.82 -0.17
C ARG A 46 2.98 13.11 -0.18
N MET A 47 3.35 14.39 -0.18
CA MET A 47 4.77 14.81 -0.14
C MET A 47 5.51 14.31 1.11
N HIS A 48 4.78 14.08 2.19
CA HIS A 48 5.34 13.58 3.45
C HIS A 48 5.46 12.05 3.49
N SER A 49 4.87 11.33 2.54
CA SER A 49 4.86 9.85 2.57
C SER A 49 6.26 9.28 2.46
N PRO A 50 6.69 8.39 3.36
CA PRO A 50 7.93 7.65 3.19
C PRO A 50 7.88 6.80 1.93
N THR A 51 8.95 6.84 1.14
CA THR A 51 9.05 6.08 -0.12
C THR A 51 10.29 5.18 -0.13
N LEU A 52 10.17 4.01 -0.74
CA LEU A 52 11.27 3.08 -0.98
C LEU A 52 11.27 2.65 -2.45
N GLY A 53 12.45 2.50 -3.03
CA GLY A 53 12.61 2.24 -4.46
C GLY A 53 12.69 3.54 -5.26
N LYS A 54 12.51 3.44 -6.58
CA LYS A 54 12.65 4.57 -7.48
C LYS A 54 11.40 5.46 -7.47
N ALA A 55 11.58 6.77 -7.38
CA ALA A 55 10.47 7.73 -7.26
C ALA A 55 9.55 7.75 -8.48
N ASP A 56 10.10 7.49 -9.67
CA ASP A 56 9.38 7.42 -10.96
C ASP A 56 9.16 5.97 -11.43
N ALA A 57 9.13 5.02 -10.51
CA ALA A 57 8.85 3.62 -10.83
C ALA A 57 7.49 3.49 -11.55
N PRO A 58 7.43 2.69 -12.63
CA PRO A 58 6.18 2.53 -13.40
C PRO A 58 5.08 1.80 -12.62
N VAL A 59 5.43 1.09 -11.55
CA VAL A 59 4.49 0.45 -10.64
C VAL A 59 4.72 0.98 -9.23
N VAL A 60 3.68 1.55 -8.63
CA VAL A 60 3.71 2.08 -7.27
C VAL A 60 2.75 1.27 -6.41
N ILE A 61 3.29 0.64 -5.38
CA ILE A 61 2.52 0.04 -4.29
C ILE A 61 2.33 1.10 -3.22
N VAL A 62 1.11 1.37 -2.82
CA VAL A 62 0.80 2.19 -1.64
C VAL A 62 0.29 1.26 -0.57
N GLU A 63 0.90 1.30 0.61
CA GLU A 63 0.48 0.53 1.78
C GLU A 63 0.03 1.49 2.87
N PHE A 64 -1.21 1.30 3.34
CA PHE A 64 -1.65 1.86 4.62
C PHE A 64 -1.23 0.92 5.74
N LEU A 65 -0.29 1.37 6.54
CA LEU A 65 0.41 0.59 7.54
C LEU A 65 0.07 1.09 8.96
N ASP A 66 -0.15 0.14 9.86
CA ASP A 66 -0.10 0.37 11.30
C ASP A 66 1.15 -0.34 11.86
N PRO A 67 2.07 0.35 12.51
CA PRO A 67 3.29 -0.28 13.02
C PRO A 67 3.03 -1.36 14.08
N ALA A 68 1.87 -1.35 14.77
CA ALA A 68 1.50 -2.39 15.72
C ALA A 68 0.72 -3.56 15.08
N CYS A 69 0.40 -3.50 13.79
CA CYS A 69 -0.32 -4.56 13.09
C CYS A 69 0.61 -5.73 12.76
N GLU A 70 0.33 -6.93 13.30
CA GLU A 70 1.12 -8.14 13.04
C GLU A 70 1.09 -8.55 11.56
N THR A 71 -0.03 -8.31 10.89
CA THR A 71 -0.16 -8.60 9.46
C THR A 71 0.69 -7.65 8.62
N CYS A 72 0.81 -6.37 8.99
CA CYS A 72 1.74 -5.43 8.35
C CYS A 72 3.19 -5.96 8.46
N ARG A 73 3.59 -6.40 9.65
CA ARG A 73 4.91 -7.03 9.86
C ARG A 73 5.13 -8.24 8.94
N GLN A 74 4.11 -9.09 8.77
CA GLN A 74 4.22 -10.28 7.91
C GLN A 74 4.33 -9.93 6.42
N PHE A 75 3.65 -8.87 5.96
CA PHE A 75 3.67 -8.44 4.56
C PHE A 75 4.94 -7.67 4.18
N TYR A 76 5.55 -6.95 5.12
CA TYR A 76 6.70 -6.10 4.84
C TYR A 76 7.87 -6.83 4.13
N PRO A 77 8.36 -8.01 4.59
CA PRO A 77 9.41 -8.75 3.89
C PRO A 77 8.98 -9.23 2.49
N LEU A 78 7.70 -9.51 2.28
CA LEU A 78 7.18 -9.93 0.98
C LEU A 78 7.22 -8.77 -0.02
N ILE A 79 6.87 -7.57 0.43
CA ILE A 79 6.96 -6.34 -0.39
C ILE A 79 8.43 -6.02 -0.69
N LYS A 80 9.31 -6.09 0.30
CA LYS A 80 10.76 -5.90 0.10
C LYS A 80 11.31 -6.86 -0.96
N LYS A 81 10.86 -8.12 -0.95
CA LYS A 81 11.21 -9.11 -1.96
C LYS A 81 10.73 -8.69 -3.36
N MET A 82 9.48 -8.23 -3.49
CA MET A 82 8.95 -7.75 -4.79
C MET A 82 9.78 -6.58 -5.34
N LEU A 83 10.19 -5.63 -4.49
CA LEU A 83 11.04 -4.52 -4.89
C LEU A 83 12.42 -5.03 -5.35
N ALA A 84 13.04 -5.94 -4.59
CA ALA A 84 14.35 -6.49 -4.90
C ALA A 84 14.36 -7.30 -6.20
N GLU A 85 13.29 -8.04 -6.50
CA GLU A 85 13.12 -8.80 -7.74
C GLU A 85 12.83 -7.90 -8.96
N ASN A 86 12.40 -6.66 -8.73
CA ASN A 86 12.03 -5.71 -9.78
C ASN A 86 12.68 -4.33 -9.54
N PRO A 87 14.02 -4.25 -9.53
CA PRO A 87 14.71 -2.99 -9.26
C PRO A 87 14.28 -1.94 -10.29
N ASP A 88 14.16 -0.69 -9.83
CA ASP A 88 13.72 0.48 -10.62
C ASP A 88 12.33 0.38 -11.26
N ARG A 89 11.60 -0.73 -11.07
CA ARG A 89 10.29 -0.95 -11.66
C ARG A 89 9.14 -0.89 -10.67
N ILE A 90 9.42 -1.10 -9.39
CA ILE A 90 8.44 -1.01 -8.31
C ILE A 90 8.92 0.01 -7.28
N GLY A 91 8.03 0.92 -6.90
CA GLY A 91 8.18 1.80 -5.75
C GLY A 91 7.16 1.46 -4.68
N LEU A 92 7.53 1.65 -3.41
CA LEU A 92 6.64 1.57 -2.25
C LEU A 92 6.43 2.97 -1.69
N VAL A 93 5.19 3.30 -1.41
CA VAL A 93 4.78 4.49 -0.66
C VAL A 93 4.08 4.01 0.60
N LEU A 94 4.55 4.42 1.77
CA LEU A 94 3.85 4.15 3.02
C LEU A 94 2.93 5.30 3.41
N ARG A 95 1.74 4.93 3.87
CA ARG A 95 0.76 5.81 4.49
C ARG A 95 0.43 5.25 5.86
N TYR A 96 0.16 6.11 6.81
CA TYR A 96 -0.14 5.66 8.16
C TYR A 96 -1.63 5.47 8.39
N ALA A 97 -1.96 4.34 9.01
CA ALA A 97 -3.30 4.05 9.50
C ALA A 97 -3.21 3.45 10.92
N PRO A 98 -2.78 4.25 11.91
CA PRO A 98 -2.60 3.79 13.29
C PRO A 98 -3.96 3.52 13.96
N PHE A 99 -4.56 2.39 13.62
CA PHE A 99 -5.88 1.99 14.11
C PHE A 99 -5.85 1.35 15.50
N HIS A 100 -4.69 0.79 15.90
CA HIS A 100 -4.52 0.27 17.25
C HIS A 100 -4.20 1.40 18.23
N LYS A 101 -4.81 1.33 19.42
CA LYS A 101 -4.65 2.36 20.45
C LYS A 101 -3.19 2.51 20.84
N GLY A 102 -2.59 3.69 20.64
CA GLY A 102 -1.19 4.00 20.93
C GLY A 102 -0.23 3.84 19.74
N SER A 103 -0.69 3.28 18.60
CA SER A 103 0.12 3.20 17.38
C SER A 103 0.48 4.57 16.82
N ASP A 104 -0.35 5.58 17.03
CA ASP A 104 -0.08 6.97 16.67
C ASP A 104 1.23 7.49 17.30
N LYS A 105 1.52 7.10 18.53
CA LYS A 105 2.78 7.43 19.21
C LYS A 105 3.99 6.74 18.55
N VAL A 106 3.81 5.50 18.09
CA VAL A 106 4.86 4.78 17.37
C VAL A 106 5.11 5.41 16.01
N VAL A 107 4.04 5.84 15.31
CA VAL A 107 4.16 6.63 14.08
C VAL A 107 4.93 7.93 14.34
N ALA A 108 4.66 8.62 15.46
CA ALA A 108 5.39 9.84 15.81
C ALA A 108 6.90 9.57 15.99
N VAL A 109 7.26 8.45 16.62
CA VAL A 109 8.67 8.03 16.75
C VAL A 109 9.31 7.75 15.39
N LEU A 110 8.61 7.06 14.49
CA LEU A 110 9.08 6.79 13.12
C LEU A 110 9.28 8.10 12.34
N GLU A 111 8.38 9.07 12.47
CA GLU A 111 8.49 10.37 11.81
C GLU A 111 9.63 11.23 12.40
N ALA A 112 9.84 11.18 13.72
CA ALA A 112 11.00 11.82 14.34
C ALA A 112 12.32 11.19 13.85
N ALA A 113 12.37 9.85 13.73
CA ALA A 113 13.50 9.17 13.13
C ALA A 113 13.69 9.53 11.64
N ARG A 114 12.58 9.75 10.89
CA ARG A 114 12.61 10.18 9.49
C ARG A 114 13.27 11.57 9.34
N ARG A 115 13.02 12.50 10.23
CA ARG A 115 13.68 13.82 10.24
C ARG A 115 15.20 13.71 10.38
N GLN A 116 15.68 12.61 10.96
CA GLN A 116 17.10 12.28 11.07
C GLN A 116 17.60 11.32 9.96
N GLY A 117 16.80 11.07 8.91
CA GLY A 117 17.16 10.17 7.80
C GLY A 117 17.17 8.69 8.19
N LYS A 118 16.52 8.32 9.30
CA LYS A 118 16.55 6.96 9.88
C LYS A 118 15.20 6.24 9.83
N PHE A 119 14.28 6.68 8.97
CA PHE A 119 12.94 6.08 8.89
C PHE A 119 12.97 4.57 8.66
N TRP A 120 13.61 4.14 7.57
CA TRP A 120 13.60 2.72 7.19
C TRP A 120 14.30 1.82 8.21
N PRO A 121 15.51 2.15 8.70
CA PRO A 121 16.13 1.37 9.78
C PRO A 121 15.27 1.31 11.04
N ALA A 122 14.60 2.40 11.42
CA ALA A 122 13.73 2.42 12.59
C ALA A 122 12.48 1.55 12.38
N LEU A 123 11.81 1.65 11.23
CA LEU A 123 10.66 0.82 10.90
C LEU A 123 11.04 -0.66 10.91
N GLU A 124 12.15 -1.04 10.27
CA GLU A 124 12.61 -2.41 10.18
C GLU A 124 12.93 -2.99 11.58
N ALA A 125 13.60 -2.21 12.42
CA ALA A 125 13.90 -2.61 13.79
C ALA A 125 12.62 -2.83 14.63
N LEU A 126 11.65 -1.91 14.52
CA LEU A 126 10.39 -2.01 15.24
C LEU A 126 9.52 -3.16 14.73
N LEU A 127 9.45 -3.39 13.43
CA LEU A 127 8.71 -4.53 12.87
C LEU A 127 9.36 -5.86 13.28
N ALA A 128 10.68 -5.96 13.25
CA ALA A 128 11.40 -7.17 13.66
C ALA A 128 11.13 -7.53 15.13
N ALA A 129 11.07 -6.52 15.99
CA ALA A 129 10.84 -6.68 17.43
C ALA A 129 9.37 -6.55 17.85
N GLN A 130 8.43 -6.50 16.91
CA GLN A 130 7.03 -6.13 17.18
C GLN A 130 6.37 -6.97 18.28
N ALA A 131 6.67 -8.28 18.34
CA ALA A 131 6.10 -9.16 19.35
C ALA A 131 6.51 -8.78 20.80
N ASP A 132 7.62 -8.05 20.95
CA ASP A 132 8.13 -7.63 22.24
C ASP A 132 7.48 -6.33 22.75
N TRP A 133 7.16 -5.41 21.83
CA TRP A 133 6.60 -4.09 22.21
C TRP A 133 5.14 -3.91 21.84
N ALA A 134 4.57 -4.75 20.97
CA ALA A 134 3.15 -4.67 20.57
C ALA A 134 2.48 -6.06 20.58
N PRO A 135 2.55 -6.84 21.68
CA PRO A 135 1.86 -8.11 21.75
C PRO A 135 0.36 -7.90 21.61
N HIS A 136 -0.29 -8.73 20.77
CA HIS A 136 -1.74 -8.66 20.51
C HIS A 136 -2.20 -7.27 20.07
N HIS A 137 -1.41 -6.60 19.24
CA HIS A 137 -1.67 -5.25 18.72
C HIS A 137 -1.77 -4.14 19.79
N ALA A 138 -1.22 -4.38 20.99
CA ALA A 138 -1.22 -3.43 22.11
C ALA A 138 0.17 -2.80 22.30
N PRO A 139 0.48 -1.64 21.68
CA PRO A 139 1.78 -1.01 21.77
C PRO A 139 2.15 -0.59 23.20
N GLN A 140 3.28 -1.06 23.65
CA GLN A 140 3.97 -0.61 24.85
C GLN A 140 5.11 0.32 24.43
N VAL A 141 4.76 1.61 24.26
CA VAL A 141 5.65 2.59 23.60
C VAL A 141 6.99 2.75 24.33
N ASP A 142 7.02 2.53 25.65
CA ASP A 142 8.26 2.62 26.43
C ASP A 142 9.27 1.53 26.06
N LEU A 143 8.80 0.40 25.51
CA LEU A 143 9.66 -0.72 25.13
C LEU A 143 10.32 -0.54 23.75
N ILE A 144 9.86 0.40 22.92
CA ILE A 144 10.41 0.54 21.58
C ILE A 144 11.84 1.11 21.57
N TRP A 145 12.20 1.89 22.58
CA TRP A 145 13.46 2.63 22.59
C TRP A 145 14.68 1.73 22.55
N LYS A 146 14.65 0.61 23.27
CA LYS A 146 15.74 -0.39 23.28
C LYS A 146 16.00 -1.00 21.88
N HIS A 147 14.97 -1.04 21.02
CA HIS A 147 15.08 -1.56 19.66
C HIS A 147 15.58 -0.51 18.64
N LEU A 148 15.63 0.74 19.05
CA LEU A 148 16.17 1.85 18.25
C LEU A 148 17.62 2.20 18.64
N GLU A 149 18.15 1.58 19.70
CA GLU A 149 19.54 1.71 20.08
C GLU A 149 20.47 1.28 18.93
N GLY A 150 21.59 1.98 18.77
CA GLY A 150 22.55 1.70 17.69
C GLY A 150 22.20 2.26 16.30
N LEU A 151 20.99 2.82 16.11
CA LEU A 151 20.63 3.48 14.85
C LEU A 151 21.26 4.88 14.67
N GLY A 152 21.95 5.38 15.71
CA GLY A 152 22.58 6.71 15.69
C GLY A 152 21.58 7.86 15.74
N LEU A 153 20.45 7.66 16.43
CA LEU A 153 19.45 8.70 16.66
C LEU A 153 19.95 9.69 17.74
N ASN A 154 19.79 10.98 17.46
CA ASN A 154 19.93 12.01 18.48
C ASN A 154 18.68 12.05 19.35
N MET A 155 18.78 11.59 20.59
CA MET A 155 17.62 11.46 21.48
C MET A 155 17.08 12.81 21.97
N GLU A 156 17.91 13.83 22.07
CA GLU A 156 17.46 15.20 22.40
C GLU A 156 16.59 15.75 21.27
N GLN A 157 17.04 15.61 20.02
CA GLN A 157 16.25 15.98 18.85
C GLN A 157 14.97 15.16 18.73
N MET A 158 15.02 13.84 19.03
CA MET A 158 13.82 12.98 19.08
C MET A 158 12.77 13.55 20.05
N ALA A 159 13.17 13.95 21.26
CA ALA A 159 12.26 14.50 22.26
C ALA A 159 11.57 15.81 21.77
N ILE A 160 12.29 16.66 21.04
CA ILE A 160 11.75 17.87 20.43
C ILE A 160 10.77 17.49 19.31
N ASP A 161 11.18 16.62 18.41
CA ASP A 161 10.40 16.25 17.23
C ASP A 161 9.10 15.51 17.58
N LEU A 162 9.08 14.70 18.63
CA LEU A 162 7.89 13.99 19.12
C LEU A 162 6.76 14.95 19.54
N THR A 163 7.08 16.17 19.92
CA THR A 163 6.10 17.18 20.32
C THR A 163 5.73 18.14 19.18
N ALA A 164 6.32 17.95 17.99
CA ALA A 164 6.11 18.81 16.85
C ALA A 164 4.69 18.66 16.28
N PRO A 165 3.91 19.74 16.15
CA PRO A 165 2.53 19.68 15.66
C PRO A 165 2.43 19.18 14.22
N GLU A 166 3.48 19.29 13.42
CA GLU A 166 3.53 18.80 12.04
C GLU A 166 3.37 17.29 11.98
N ILE A 167 3.93 16.55 12.95
CA ILE A 167 3.79 15.07 13.01
C ILE A 167 2.33 14.71 13.33
N ALA A 168 1.71 15.38 14.28
CA ALA A 168 0.29 15.15 14.59
C ALA A 168 -0.62 15.48 13.38
N ASN A 169 -0.34 16.57 12.67
CA ASN A 169 -1.07 16.97 11.48
C ASN A 169 -0.89 15.97 10.32
N LEU A 170 0.31 15.44 10.14
CA LEU A 170 0.60 14.39 9.17
C LEU A 170 -0.22 13.12 9.45
N ILE A 171 -0.23 12.65 10.70
CA ILE A 171 -1.01 11.48 11.11
C ILE A 171 -2.51 11.73 10.87
N ALA A 172 -3.00 12.91 11.24
CA ALA A 172 -4.40 13.29 11.03
C ALA A 172 -4.77 13.33 9.54
N GLN A 173 -3.87 13.82 8.69
CA GLN A 173 -4.06 13.83 7.23
C GLN A 173 -4.09 12.41 6.67
N ASP A 174 -3.19 11.53 7.08
CA ASP A 174 -3.16 10.14 6.62
C ASP A 174 -4.43 9.38 7.05
N LEU A 175 -4.92 9.60 8.26
CA LEU A 175 -6.19 9.06 8.73
C LEU A 175 -7.40 9.63 7.97
N ALA A 176 -7.37 10.90 7.57
CA ALA A 176 -8.42 11.49 6.74
C ALA A 176 -8.44 10.86 5.34
N ASP A 177 -7.26 10.66 4.73
CA ASP A 177 -7.13 10.00 3.44
C ASP A 177 -7.53 8.52 3.52
N ALA A 178 -7.16 7.81 4.57
CA ALA A 178 -7.60 6.43 4.83
C ALA A 178 -9.14 6.34 4.85
N ARG A 179 -9.81 7.26 5.55
CA ARG A 179 -11.28 7.33 5.56
C ARG A 179 -11.87 7.61 4.18
N ALA A 180 -11.29 8.56 3.42
CA ALA A 180 -11.75 8.90 2.07
C ALA A 180 -11.63 7.72 1.10
N LEU A 181 -10.64 6.85 1.32
CA LEU A 181 -10.37 5.64 0.54
C LEU A 181 -11.09 4.38 1.07
N ASN A 182 -11.90 4.51 2.14
CA ASN A 182 -12.53 3.39 2.85
C ASN A 182 -11.53 2.35 3.38
N VAL A 183 -10.34 2.77 3.77
CA VAL A 183 -9.37 1.93 4.47
C VAL A 183 -9.85 1.77 5.90
N THR A 184 -10.24 0.56 6.28
CA THR A 184 -10.81 0.22 7.60
C THR A 184 -10.00 -0.80 8.37
N LYS A 185 -8.96 -1.34 7.76
CA LYS A 185 -8.04 -2.35 8.32
C LYS A 185 -6.64 -2.15 7.77
N THR A 186 -5.66 -2.76 8.40
CA THR A 186 -4.26 -2.75 7.97
C THR A 186 -3.71 -4.18 7.86
N PRO A 187 -2.80 -4.41 6.92
CA PRO A 187 -2.43 -3.51 5.84
C PRO A 187 -3.54 -3.40 4.79
N GLU A 188 -3.68 -2.24 4.16
CA GLU A 188 -4.48 -2.10 2.95
C GLU A 188 -3.59 -1.63 1.80
N PHE A 189 -3.77 -2.21 0.61
CA PHE A 189 -2.88 -1.99 -0.53
C PHE A 189 -3.61 -1.40 -1.73
N PHE A 190 -2.88 -0.52 -2.41
CA PHE A 190 -3.25 -0.01 -3.73
C PHE A 190 -2.05 -0.15 -4.67
N VAL A 191 -2.30 -0.57 -5.91
CA VAL A 191 -1.26 -0.64 -6.94
C VAL A 191 -1.67 0.27 -8.10
N ASN A 192 -0.85 1.29 -8.36
CA ASN A 192 -1.14 2.33 -9.36
C ASN A 192 -2.57 2.90 -9.20
N GLY A 193 -3.00 3.17 -7.95
CA GLY A 193 -4.30 3.73 -7.61
C GLY A 193 -5.45 2.73 -7.52
N LYS A 194 -5.26 1.49 -7.92
CA LYS A 194 -6.27 0.42 -7.86
C LYS A 194 -6.23 -0.28 -6.52
N PRO A 195 -7.35 -0.38 -5.81
CA PRO A 195 -7.40 -1.12 -4.56
C PRO A 195 -7.19 -2.62 -4.79
N LEU A 196 -6.71 -3.29 -3.76
CA LEU A 196 -6.57 -4.74 -3.77
C LEU A 196 -7.95 -5.42 -3.85
N PRO A 197 -8.21 -6.28 -4.85
CA PRO A 197 -9.55 -6.86 -5.06
C PRO A 197 -9.97 -7.84 -3.97
N SER A 198 -9.00 -8.49 -3.33
CA SER A 198 -9.19 -9.35 -2.17
C SER A 198 -7.90 -9.38 -1.36
N PHE A 199 -8.00 -9.52 -0.05
CA PHE A 199 -6.83 -9.50 0.82
C PHE A 199 -6.00 -10.78 0.67
N GLY A 200 -4.68 -10.62 0.60
CA GLY A 200 -3.71 -11.72 0.55
C GLY A 200 -2.49 -11.41 -0.31
N TYR A 201 -1.44 -12.21 -0.12
CA TYR A 201 -0.20 -12.06 -0.87
C TYR A 201 -0.37 -12.34 -2.36
N GLU A 202 -1.04 -13.44 -2.72
CA GLU A 202 -1.25 -13.81 -4.12
C GLU A 202 -2.08 -12.77 -4.90
N PRO A 203 -3.19 -12.22 -4.37
CA PRO A 203 -3.88 -11.11 -4.99
C PRO A 203 -3.01 -9.86 -5.17
N LEU A 204 -2.18 -9.51 -4.17
CA LEU A 204 -1.25 -8.38 -4.26
C LEU A 204 -0.20 -8.63 -5.35
N LYS A 205 0.44 -9.81 -5.32
CA LYS A 205 1.43 -10.20 -6.33
C LYS A 205 0.85 -10.14 -7.74
N LYS A 206 -0.34 -10.71 -7.93
CA LYS A 206 -1.02 -10.68 -9.23
C LYS A 206 -1.29 -9.25 -9.70
N LEU A 207 -1.76 -8.37 -8.82
CA LEU A 207 -2.05 -6.97 -9.16
C LEU A 207 -0.77 -6.22 -9.57
N VAL A 208 0.34 -6.50 -8.88
CA VAL A 208 1.68 -5.95 -9.22
C VAL A 208 2.18 -6.50 -10.56
N ASP A 209 2.08 -7.82 -10.79
CA ASP A 209 2.52 -8.45 -12.04
C ASP A 209 1.72 -7.92 -13.24
N ASP A 210 0.40 -7.77 -13.11
CA ASP A 210 -0.46 -7.19 -14.14
C ASP A 210 -0.06 -5.73 -14.45
N ALA A 211 0.29 -4.94 -13.42
CA ALA A 211 0.76 -3.58 -13.59
C ALA A 211 2.13 -3.52 -14.29
N LEU A 212 3.06 -4.43 -13.94
CA LEU A 212 4.37 -4.55 -14.58
C LEU A 212 4.26 -4.93 -16.07
N ILE A 213 3.31 -5.81 -16.41
CA ILE A 213 3.04 -6.18 -17.82
C ILE A 213 2.47 -4.98 -18.58
N ALA A 214 1.52 -4.26 -17.98
CA ALA A 214 0.92 -3.08 -18.59
C ALA A 214 1.96 -1.95 -18.84
N ALA A 215 2.90 -1.77 -17.90
CA ALA A 215 3.97 -0.77 -18.02
C ALA A 215 5.00 -1.09 -19.12
N LYS A 216 5.20 -2.36 -19.50
CA LYS A 216 6.08 -2.76 -20.62
C LYS A 216 5.51 -2.42 -22.00
N ARG A 217 4.18 -2.19 -22.07
CA ARG A 217 3.46 -1.96 -23.34
C ARG A 217 3.31 -0.48 -23.69
N ARG A 218 3.72 0.41 -22.78
CA ARG A 218 3.75 1.86 -22.97
C ARG A 218 5.13 2.33 -23.40
#